data_37171085401143b946f5c5a07b6af0e8
#
_entry.id   37171085401143b946f5c5a07b6af0e8
#
_cell.length_a   1.000
_cell.length_b   1.000
_cell.length_c   1.000
_cell.angle_alpha   90.00
_cell.angle_beta   90.00
_cell.angle_gamma   90.00
#
_symmetry.space_group_name_H-M   'P 1'
#
loop_
_entity.id
_entity.type
_entity.pdbx_description
1 polymer ?
#
loop_
_entity_poly.entity_id
_entity_poly.type
_entity_poly.pdbx_seq_one_letter_code
_entity_poly.pdbx_strand_id
1 'polypeptide(L)'
;MTTPRTGKPWRHLLVWLHVVSSTAWMSGAAGLAILLGLSRSDPALAGAAVGAARHLDVFLLAVAANASASTGLVLAWTTSWGLVHHWWVAAKAAITLVQLYAGIAILSPVLDELVAGGTPAPAAQVAGAAAMASAVAFQAWLSVAKPWSRTPVARRERARGRTKLPPAGTPLVAAGVLAPVGDVALTVALGVPAPLLEVVVLGVVGVARRRALTRTAPAAAAPAAPAGAVPPAPAPRGS
;
A
#
# COMPACT_ATOMS: atom_id res chain seq x y z
N MET A 1 12.56 -34.48 1.63
CA MET A 1 13.27 -33.23 1.96
C MET A 1 12.27 -32.10 1.96
N THR A 2 11.84 -31.63 3.14
CA THR A 2 10.90 -30.50 3.29
C THR A 2 11.69 -29.22 3.17
N THR A 3 11.45 -28.46 2.10
CA THR A 3 12.00 -27.10 1.91
C THR A 3 11.62 -26.22 3.10
N PRO A 4 12.56 -25.52 3.73
CA PRO A 4 12.26 -24.66 4.88
C PRO A 4 11.28 -23.55 4.45
N ARG A 5 10.17 -23.42 5.17
CA ARG A 5 9.17 -22.36 4.98
C ARG A 5 9.68 -21.03 5.56
N THR A 6 10.79 -20.53 5.07
CA THR A 6 11.50 -19.34 5.59
C THR A 6 10.76 -18.00 5.40
N GLY A 7 9.71 -17.96 4.60
CA GLY A 7 8.98 -16.71 4.33
C GLY A 7 7.91 -16.28 5.35
N LYS A 8 7.54 -17.17 6.30
CA LYS A 8 6.47 -16.85 7.28
C LYS A 8 6.82 -15.71 8.24
N PRO A 9 8.03 -15.67 8.88
CA PRO A 9 8.34 -14.63 9.86
C PRO A 9 8.35 -13.22 9.21
N TRP A 10 8.95 -13.06 8.04
CA TRP A 10 8.97 -11.78 7.33
C TRP A 10 7.58 -11.26 6.96
N ARG A 11 6.68 -12.16 6.58
CA ARG A 11 5.29 -11.78 6.30
C ARG A 11 4.57 -11.31 7.56
N HIS A 12 4.79 -11.95 8.71
CA HIS A 12 4.21 -11.52 9.98
C HIS A 12 4.75 -10.15 10.38
N LEU A 13 6.06 -9.93 10.24
CA LEU A 13 6.68 -8.62 10.47
C LEU A 13 6.11 -7.54 9.55
N LEU A 14 5.92 -7.84 8.26
CA LEU A 14 5.32 -6.89 7.33
C LEU A 14 3.87 -6.52 7.69
N VAL A 15 3.07 -7.50 8.10
CA VAL A 15 1.70 -7.27 8.59
C VAL A 15 1.73 -6.45 9.87
N TRP A 16 2.59 -6.80 10.81
CA TRP A 16 2.76 -6.08 12.07
C TRP A 16 3.17 -4.63 11.84
N LEU A 17 4.18 -4.41 11.00
CA LEU A 17 4.64 -3.06 10.66
C LEU A 17 3.53 -2.23 9.99
N HIS A 18 2.77 -2.85 9.06
CA HIS A 18 1.62 -2.19 8.44
C HIS A 18 0.54 -1.80 9.46
N VAL A 19 0.23 -2.66 10.42
CA VAL A 19 -0.74 -2.35 11.49
C VAL A 19 -0.24 -1.22 12.37
N VAL A 20 1.02 -1.32 12.85
CA VAL A 20 1.61 -0.30 13.73
C VAL A 20 1.68 1.05 13.02
N SER A 21 2.19 1.11 11.79
CA SER A 21 2.26 2.36 11.04
C SER A 21 0.88 2.94 10.70
N SER A 22 -0.11 2.12 10.38
CA SER A 22 -1.49 2.59 10.16
C SER A 22 -2.11 3.17 11.45
N THR A 23 -1.86 2.53 12.60
CA THR A 23 -2.33 3.05 13.90
C THR A 23 -1.63 4.35 14.25
N ALA A 24 -0.31 4.43 14.04
CA ALA A 24 0.47 5.65 14.25
C ALA A 24 -0.02 6.79 13.34
N TRP A 25 -0.30 6.51 12.06
CA TRP A 25 -0.88 7.48 11.13
C TRP A 25 -2.23 7.99 11.61
N MET A 26 -3.14 7.09 11.99
CA MET A 26 -4.47 7.45 12.51
C MET A 26 -4.36 8.33 13.76
N SER A 27 -3.53 7.90 14.73
CA SER A 27 -3.35 8.64 15.99
C SER A 27 -2.66 9.97 15.78
N GLY A 28 -1.66 10.04 14.89
CA GLY A 28 -1.00 11.28 14.50
C GLY A 28 -1.96 12.27 13.86
N ALA A 29 -2.82 11.83 12.93
CA ALA A 29 -3.83 12.68 12.31
C ALA A 29 -4.89 13.18 13.33
N ALA A 30 -5.30 12.32 14.27
CA ALA A 30 -6.18 12.73 15.37
C ALA A 30 -5.50 13.74 16.31
N GLY A 31 -4.24 13.52 16.65
CA GLY A 31 -3.42 14.45 17.42
C GLY A 31 -3.28 15.81 16.73
N LEU A 32 -3.06 15.80 15.41
CA LEU A 32 -3.05 17.01 14.59
C LEU A 32 -4.37 17.78 14.71
N ALA A 33 -5.51 17.10 14.54
CA ALA A 33 -6.82 17.72 14.67
C ALA A 33 -7.03 18.37 16.03
N ILE A 34 -6.57 17.73 17.12
CA ILE A 34 -6.64 18.26 18.49
C ILE A 34 -5.76 19.50 18.63
N LEU A 35 -4.49 19.45 18.21
CA LEU A 35 -3.55 20.58 18.31
C LEU A 35 -4.03 21.79 17.49
N LEU A 36 -4.50 21.54 16.27
CA LEU A 36 -5.03 22.59 15.41
C LEU A 36 -6.36 23.15 15.98
N GLY A 37 -7.18 22.30 16.59
CA GLY A 37 -8.38 22.74 17.32
C GLY A 37 -8.02 23.63 18.51
N LEU A 38 -7.01 23.26 19.28
CA LEU A 38 -6.50 24.05 20.40
C LEU A 38 -5.99 25.42 19.96
N SER A 39 -5.26 25.49 18.84
CA SER A 39 -4.79 26.77 18.29
C SER A 39 -5.92 27.75 17.96
N ARG A 40 -7.12 27.24 17.71
CA ARG A 40 -8.31 28.06 17.41
C ARG A 40 -9.04 28.50 18.66
N SER A 41 -9.10 27.64 19.67
CA SER A 41 -9.87 27.88 20.90
C SER A 41 -9.12 28.73 21.92
N ASP A 42 -7.77 28.73 21.87
CA ASP A 42 -6.92 29.47 22.78
C ASP A 42 -5.84 30.26 22.01
N PRO A 43 -6.02 31.57 21.77
CA PRO A 43 -5.07 32.42 21.09
C PRO A 43 -3.70 32.49 21.77
N ALA A 44 -3.61 32.31 23.11
CA ALA A 44 -2.36 32.32 23.83
C ALA A 44 -1.49 31.07 23.51
N LEU A 45 -2.13 29.99 23.15
CA LEU A 45 -1.47 28.72 22.79
C LEU A 45 -1.32 28.53 21.26
N ALA A 46 -1.87 29.42 20.46
CA ALA A 46 -1.96 29.22 18.99
C ALA A 46 -0.61 28.89 18.36
N GLY A 47 0.43 29.69 18.59
CA GLY A 47 1.78 29.47 18.03
C GLY A 47 2.41 28.16 18.51
N ALA A 48 2.32 27.87 19.82
CA ALA A 48 2.85 26.64 20.38
C ALA A 48 2.14 25.38 19.84
N ALA A 49 0.81 25.43 19.73
CA ALA A 49 -0.01 24.32 19.22
C ALA A 49 0.27 24.06 17.75
N VAL A 50 0.38 25.08 16.91
CA VAL A 50 0.70 24.95 15.48
C VAL A 50 2.16 24.46 15.31
N GLY A 51 3.12 24.94 16.09
CA GLY A 51 4.48 24.44 16.09
C GLY A 51 4.57 22.96 16.48
N ALA A 52 3.87 22.55 17.53
CA ALA A 52 3.78 21.12 17.93
C ALA A 52 3.11 20.28 16.84
N ALA A 53 2.05 20.78 16.20
CA ALA A 53 1.37 20.13 15.08
C ALA A 53 2.36 19.89 13.92
N ARG A 54 3.22 20.85 13.61
CA ARG A 54 4.23 20.69 12.54
C ARG A 54 5.26 19.60 12.86
N HIS A 55 5.74 19.53 14.09
CA HIS A 55 6.63 18.45 14.50
C HIS A 55 5.96 17.09 14.43
N LEU A 56 4.71 17.00 14.86
CA LEU A 56 3.91 15.78 14.76
C LEU A 56 3.71 15.34 13.30
N ASP A 57 3.45 16.31 12.40
CA ASP A 57 3.29 16.06 10.97
C ASP A 57 4.57 15.45 10.36
N VAL A 58 5.71 16.08 10.56
CA VAL A 58 6.99 15.68 9.94
C VAL A 58 7.51 14.37 10.50
N PHE A 59 7.59 14.23 11.83
CA PHE A 59 8.32 13.14 12.46
C PHE A 59 7.46 11.92 12.80
N LEU A 60 6.15 12.04 12.82
CA LEU A 60 5.26 10.92 13.07
C LEU A 60 4.31 10.66 11.91
N LEU A 61 3.50 11.66 11.53
CA LEU A 61 2.39 11.43 10.60
C LEU A 61 2.89 11.09 9.20
N ALA A 62 3.78 11.90 8.63
CA ALA A 62 4.30 11.67 7.28
C ALA A 62 5.07 10.34 7.19
N VAL A 63 5.90 10.05 8.19
CA VAL A 63 6.65 8.78 8.29
C VAL A 63 5.70 7.59 8.39
N ALA A 64 4.71 7.65 9.28
CA ALA A 64 3.75 6.58 9.47
C ALA A 64 2.84 6.37 8.24
N ALA A 65 2.44 7.47 7.57
CA ALA A 65 1.65 7.42 6.35
C ALA A 65 2.41 6.72 5.21
N ASN A 66 3.66 7.10 4.98
CA ASN A 66 4.52 6.48 3.97
C ASN A 66 4.75 4.99 4.28
N ALA A 67 5.14 4.65 5.51
CA ALA A 67 5.34 3.27 5.92
C ALA A 67 4.06 2.42 5.82
N SER A 68 2.90 2.99 6.16
CA SER A 68 1.62 2.29 6.01
C SER A 68 1.25 2.07 4.54
N ALA A 69 1.44 3.08 3.69
CA ALA A 69 1.14 2.99 2.27
C ALA A 69 2.05 1.96 1.57
N SER A 70 3.36 2.04 1.78
CA SER A 70 4.34 1.15 1.14
C SER A 70 4.15 -0.30 1.59
N THR A 71 4.04 -0.56 2.90
CA THR A 71 3.79 -1.90 3.43
C THR A 71 2.46 -2.47 2.96
N GLY A 72 1.41 -1.66 2.88
CA GLY A 72 0.10 -2.04 2.34
C GLY A 72 0.16 -2.44 0.87
N LEU A 73 0.89 -1.70 0.04
CA LEU A 73 1.10 -2.02 -1.37
C LEU A 73 1.93 -3.31 -1.54
N VAL A 74 3.02 -3.46 -0.76
CA VAL A 74 3.81 -4.70 -0.76
C VAL A 74 2.94 -5.88 -0.36
N LEU A 75 2.12 -5.77 0.69
CA LEU A 75 1.18 -6.81 1.09
C LEU A 75 0.19 -7.14 -0.02
N ALA A 76 -0.41 -6.13 -0.67
CA ALA A 76 -1.35 -6.35 -1.75
C ALA A 76 -0.70 -7.06 -2.94
N TRP A 77 0.55 -6.75 -3.28
CA TRP A 77 1.26 -7.35 -4.40
C TRP A 77 1.86 -8.72 -4.09
N THR A 78 2.24 -9.00 -2.85
CA THR A 78 2.89 -10.25 -2.44
C THR A 78 1.91 -11.31 -1.98
N THR A 79 0.65 -10.96 -1.73
CA THR A 79 -0.39 -11.89 -1.29
C THR A 79 -1.34 -12.27 -2.42
N SER A 80 -2.11 -13.34 -2.19
CA SER A 80 -3.17 -13.79 -3.10
C SER A 80 -4.36 -12.82 -3.21
N TRP A 81 -4.41 -11.79 -2.37
CA TRP A 81 -5.48 -10.79 -2.39
C TRP A 81 -5.41 -9.89 -3.62
N GLY A 82 -4.18 -9.53 -4.07
CA GLY A 82 -3.95 -8.67 -5.22
C GLY A 82 -4.55 -7.27 -5.08
N LEU A 83 -3.91 -6.26 -5.66
CA LEU A 83 -4.36 -4.87 -5.54
C LEU A 83 -5.75 -4.64 -6.15
N VAL A 84 -6.03 -5.30 -7.27
CA VAL A 84 -7.25 -5.09 -8.08
C VAL A 84 -8.20 -6.29 -8.08
N HIS A 85 -7.94 -7.34 -7.29
CA HIS A 85 -8.77 -8.55 -7.30
C HIS A 85 -9.96 -8.49 -6.34
N HIS A 86 -9.89 -7.62 -5.33
CA HIS A 86 -10.95 -7.42 -4.33
C HIS A 86 -11.27 -5.93 -4.22
N TRP A 87 -12.55 -5.60 -4.26
CA TRP A 87 -13.00 -4.20 -4.20
C TRP A 87 -12.57 -3.49 -2.92
N TRP A 88 -12.58 -4.17 -1.76
CA TRP A 88 -12.13 -3.57 -0.50
C TRP A 88 -10.62 -3.24 -0.50
N VAL A 89 -9.77 -4.00 -1.21
CA VAL A 89 -8.34 -3.70 -1.35
C VAL A 89 -8.14 -2.50 -2.27
N ALA A 90 -8.86 -2.49 -3.40
CA ALA A 90 -8.79 -1.38 -4.36
C ALA A 90 -9.29 -0.06 -3.74
N ALA A 91 -10.39 -0.11 -2.97
CA ALA A 91 -10.91 1.05 -2.25
C ALA A 91 -9.89 1.58 -1.22
N LYS A 92 -9.27 0.70 -0.43
CA LYS A 92 -8.20 1.12 0.50
C LYS A 92 -7.04 1.79 -0.22
N ALA A 93 -6.57 1.21 -1.32
CA ALA A 93 -5.49 1.80 -2.10
C ALA A 93 -5.87 3.18 -2.65
N ALA A 94 -7.09 3.34 -3.18
CA ALA A 94 -7.58 4.62 -3.67
C ALA A 94 -7.67 5.67 -2.53
N ILE A 95 -8.25 5.30 -1.38
CA ILE A 95 -8.33 6.19 -0.21
C ILE A 95 -6.92 6.59 0.26
N THR A 96 -5.99 5.64 0.36
CA THR A 96 -4.59 5.89 0.74
C THR A 96 -3.93 6.90 -0.20
N LEU A 97 -4.07 6.73 -1.52
CA LEU A 97 -3.50 7.66 -2.50
C LEU A 97 -4.08 9.07 -2.40
N VAL A 98 -5.41 9.17 -2.22
CA VAL A 98 -6.08 10.46 -2.00
C VAL A 98 -5.59 11.12 -0.71
N GLN A 99 -5.43 10.35 0.37
CA GLN A 99 -4.93 10.86 1.65
C GLN A 99 -3.48 11.33 1.56
N LEU A 100 -2.59 10.58 0.89
CA LEU A 100 -1.20 10.98 0.68
C LEU A 100 -1.14 12.27 -0.15
N TYR A 101 -1.91 12.35 -1.24
CA TYR A 101 -1.99 13.57 -2.04
C TYR A 101 -2.49 14.75 -1.22
N ALA A 102 -3.60 14.60 -0.49
CA ALA A 102 -4.16 15.66 0.34
C ALA A 102 -3.20 16.11 1.46
N GLY A 103 -2.48 15.16 2.09
CA GLY A 103 -1.47 15.45 3.09
C GLY A 103 -0.33 16.29 2.50
N ILE A 104 0.31 15.79 1.45
CA ILE A 104 1.53 16.39 0.87
C ILE A 104 1.22 17.69 0.12
N ALA A 105 0.15 17.73 -0.67
CA ALA A 105 -0.11 18.85 -1.58
C ALA A 105 -1.03 19.93 -1.02
N ILE A 106 -1.79 19.64 0.04
CA ILE A 106 -2.81 20.55 0.59
C ILE A 106 -2.55 20.85 2.07
N LEU A 107 -2.51 19.82 2.93
CA LEU A 107 -2.52 20.03 4.37
C LEU A 107 -1.16 20.46 4.94
N SER A 108 -0.05 19.84 4.52
CA SER A 108 1.29 20.18 5.01
C SER A 108 1.74 21.58 4.56
N PRO A 109 1.54 22.05 3.31
CA PRO A 109 1.87 23.41 2.92
C PRO A 109 1.11 24.48 3.72
N VAL A 110 -0.19 24.27 3.94
CA VAL A 110 -0.97 25.20 4.79
C VAL A 110 -0.44 25.22 6.21
N LEU A 111 -0.02 24.08 6.75
CA LEU A 111 0.58 24.01 8.09
C LEU A 111 1.92 24.79 8.15
N ASP A 112 2.74 24.74 7.10
CA ASP A 112 3.98 25.53 7.00
C ASP A 112 3.69 27.04 7.00
N GLU A 113 2.67 27.48 6.27
CA GLU A 113 2.20 28.88 6.26
C GLU A 113 1.71 29.33 7.64
N LEU A 114 0.97 28.48 8.35
CA LEU A 114 0.47 28.77 9.70
C LEU A 114 1.62 28.93 10.71
N VAL A 115 2.65 28.08 10.60
CA VAL A 115 3.87 28.20 11.43
C VAL A 115 4.59 29.51 11.15
N ALA A 116 4.78 29.85 9.87
CA ALA A 116 5.45 31.09 9.47
C ALA A 116 4.68 32.35 9.87
N GLY A 117 3.35 32.31 9.79
CA GLY A 117 2.49 33.44 10.12
C GLY A 117 2.12 33.56 11.61
N GLY A 118 2.37 32.55 12.42
CA GLY A 118 1.96 32.52 13.83
C GLY A 118 0.45 32.59 14.04
N THR A 119 -0.34 32.20 13.03
CA THR A 119 -1.79 32.36 13.02
C THR A 119 -2.52 31.10 13.47
N PRO A 120 -3.73 31.20 14.07
CA PRO A 120 -4.57 30.05 14.38
C PRO A 120 -4.96 29.28 13.12
N ALA A 121 -5.08 27.95 13.23
CA ALA A 121 -5.47 27.10 12.12
C ALA A 121 -6.89 27.37 11.65
N PRO A 122 -7.19 27.44 10.34
CA PRO A 122 -8.55 27.52 9.82
C PRO A 122 -9.35 26.25 10.13
N ALA A 123 -10.68 26.37 10.23
CA ALA A 123 -11.56 25.22 10.52
C ALA A 123 -11.39 24.08 9.49
N ALA A 124 -11.13 24.42 8.23
CA ALA A 124 -10.87 23.45 7.17
C ALA A 124 -9.64 22.58 7.44
N GLN A 125 -8.59 23.14 8.04
CA GLN A 125 -7.38 22.41 8.39
C GLN A 125 -7.65 21.40 9.51
N VAL A 126 -8.41 21.80 10.54
CA VAL A 126 -8.85 20.89 11.61
C VAL A 126 -9.72 19.77 11.06
N ALA A 127 -10.70 20.13 10.21
CA ALA A 127 -11.59 19.16 9.57
C ALA A 127 -10.82 18.19 8.65
N GLY A 128 -9.81 18.68 7.91
CA GLY A 128 -8.95 17.89 7.07
C GLY A 128 -8.17 16.83 7.87
N ALA A 129 -7.56 17.23 8.98
CA ALA A 129 -6.84 16.32 9.86
C ALA A 129 -7.79 15.26 10.50
N ALA A 130 -8.99 15.69 10.94
CA ALA A 130 -10.00 14.76 11.47
C ALA A 130 -10.52 13.79 10.39
N ALA A 131 -10.73 14.26 9.16
CA ALA A 131 -11.11 13.41 8.03
C ALA A 131 -10.03 12.39 7.68
N MET A 132 -8.75 12.78 7.76
CA MET A 132 -7.62 11.86 7.61
C MET A 132 -7.67 10.71 8.62
N ALA A 133 -7.82 11.02 9.92
CA ALA A 133 -7.92 10.01 10.97
C ALA A 133 -9.13 9.08 10.74
N SER A 134 -10.28 9.66 10.42
CA SER A 134 -11.52 8.93 10.16
C SER A 134 -11.40 7.99 8.94
N ALA A 135 -10.73 8.44 7.88
CA ALA A 135 -10.52 7.62 6.69
C ALA A 135 -9.58 6.44 6.95
N VAL A 136 -8.54 6.60 7.80
CA VAL A 136 -7.69 5.46 8.22
C VAL A 136 -8.49 4.49 9.09
N ALA A 137 -9.32 4.99 10.02
CA ALA A 137 -10.22 4.14 10.83
C ALA A 137 -11.19 3.34 9.94
N PHE A 138 -11.77 3.98 8.92
CA PHE A 138 -12.62 3.31 7.94
C PHE A 138 -11.86 2.24 7.15
N GLN A 139 -10.61 2.50 6.75
CA GLN A 139 -9.78 1.49 6.10
C GLN A 139 -9.45 0.30 7.01
N ALA A 140 -9.30 0.52 8.33
CA ALA A 140 -9.16 -0.56 9.30
C ALA A 140 -10.44 -1.41 9.36
N TRP A 141 -11.62 -0.77 9.39
CA TRP A 141 -12.91 -1.46 9.30
C TRP A 141 -13.04 -2.29 8.02
N LEU A 142 -12.68 -1.74 6.86
CA LEU A 142 -12.67 -2.48 5.58
C LEU A 142 -11.78 -3.73 5.64
N SER A 143 -10.70 -3.70 6.40
CA SER A 143 -9.80 -4.85 6.56
C SER A 143 -10.41 -5.99 7.38
N VAL A 144 -11.29 -5.66 8.34
CA VAL A 144 -12.00 -6.62 9.19
C VAL A 144 -13.25 -7.12 8.49
N ALA A 145 -14.10 -6.22 8.03
CA ALA A 145 -15.42 -6.52 7.48
C ALA A 145 -15.36 -7.16 6.08
N LYS A 146 -14.39 -6.77 5.24
CA LYS A 146 -14.22 -7.23 3.84
C LYS A 146 -15.53 -7.23 3.06
N PRO A 147 -16.28 -6.11 3.04
CA PRO A 147 -17.72 -6.09 2.71
C PRO A 147 -18.04 -6.43 1.26
N TRP A 148 -17.06 -6.35 0.36
CA TRP A 148 -17.30 -6.49 -1.08
C TRP A 148 -16.61 -7.72 -1.66
N SER A 149 -17.26 -8.32 -2.66
CA SER A 149 -16.80 -9.50 -3.38
C SER A 149 -15.61 -9.20 -4.31
N ARG A 150 -15.22 -10.21 -5.08
CA ARG A 150 -14.16 -10.11 -6.09
C ARG A 150 -14.55 -9.18 -7.23
N THR A 151 -13.57 -8.46 -7.76
CA THR A 151 -13.74 -7.61 -8.94
C THR A 151 -14.01 -8.42 -10.21
N PRO A 152 -14.54 -7.81 -11.29
CA PRO A 152 -14.68 -8.47 -12.59
C PRO A 152 -13.35 -9.02 -13.13
N VAL A 153 -12.22 -8.36 -12.87
CA VAL A 153 -10.88 -8.81 -13.25
C VAL A 153 -10.58 -10.17 -12.63
N ALA A 154 -10.75 -10.30 -11.32
CA ALA A 154 -10.52 -11.57 -10.62
C ALA A 154 -11.45 -12.70 -11.10
N ARG A 155 -12.71 -12.38 -11.44
CA ARG A 155 -13.66 -13.35 -11.99
C ARG A 155 -13.23 -13.86 -13.36
N ARG A 156 -12.81 -12.94 -14.26
CA ARG A 156 -12.32 -13.29 -15.61
C ARG A 156 -11.05 -14.12 -15.57
N GLU A 157 -10.10 -13.80 -14.70
CA GLU A 157 -8.86 -14.57 -14.56
C GLU A 157 -9.13 -15.98 -14.05
N ARG A 158 -10.05 -16.14 -13.09
CA ARG A 158 -10.48 -17.46 -12.62
C ARG A 158 -11.17 -18.29 -13.71
N ALA A 159 -12.04 -17.67 -14.51
CA ALA A 159 -12.70 -18.32 -15.64
C ALA A 159 -11.70 -18.80 -16.71
N ARG A 160 -10.56 -18.13 -16.83
CA ARG A 160 -9.45 -18.52 -17.73
C ARG A 160 -8.48 -19.55 -17.10
N GLY A 161 -8.83 -20.16 -15.97
CA GLY A 161 -7.98 -21.14 -15.30
C GLY A 161 -6.69 -20.57 -14.69
N ARG A 162 -6.52 -19.23 -14.65
CA ARG A 162 -5.37 -18.58 -14.01
C ARG A 162 -5.46 -18.75 -12.51
N THR A 163 -4.71 -19.70 -12.01
CA THR A 163 -4.58 -19.97 -10.58
C THR A 163 -3.75 -18.88 -9.90
N LYS A 164 -3.88 -18.78 -8.58
CA LYS A 164 -3.22 -17.81 -7.69
C LYS A 164 -1.76 -17.60 -8.08
N LEU A 165 -1.36 -16.35 -8.23
CA LEU A 165 0.05 -16.00 -8.37
C LEU A 165 0.86 -16.58 -7.20
N PRO A 166 2.06 -17.13 -7.47
CA PRO A 166 2.92 -17.61 -6.42
C PRO A 166 3.23 -16.47 -5.44
N PRO A 167 3.33 -16.77 -4.12
CA PRO A 167 3.74 -15.76 -3.15
C PRO A 167 5.11 -15.21 -3.52
N ALA A 168 5.35 -13.94 -3.20
CA ALA A 168 6.65 -13.32 -3.43
C ALA A 168 7.74 -14.02 -2.61
N GLY A 169 8.95 -14.09 -3.16
CA GLY A 169 10.12 -14.63 -2.47
C GLY A 169 10.46 -13.84 -1.20
N THR A 170 11.05 -14.53 -0.22
CA THR A 170 11.47 -13.95 1.06
C THR A 170 12.25 -12.64 0.94
N PRO A 171 13.23 -12.48 0.02
CA PRO A 171 14.00 -11.23 -0.06
C PRO A 171 13.13 -10.01 -0.41
N LEU A 172 12.09 -10.19 -1.22
CA LEU A 172 11.21 -9.09 -1.60
C LEU A 172 10.32 -8.63 -0.43
N VAL A 173 9.86 -9.58 0.38
CA VAL A 173 9.07 -9.30 1.59
C VAL A 173 9.95 -8.66 2.67
N ALA A 174 11.20 -9.16 2.83
CA ALA A 174 12.17 -8.58 3.75
C ALA A 174 12.51 -7.12 3.38
N ALA A 175 12.72 -6.83 2.11
CA ALA A 175 12.93 -5.46 1.63
C ALA A 175 11.75 -4.55 1.97
N GLY A 176 10.50 -5.05 1.86
CA GLY A 176 9.29 -4.32 2.26
C GLY A 176 9.20 -4.02 3.76
N VAL A 177 9.89 -4.79 4.61
CA VAL A 177 10.01 -4.51 6.06
C VAL A 177 11.14 -3.52 6.35
N LEU A 178 12.27 -3.69 5.68
CA LEU A 178 13.48 -2.90 5.98
C LEU A 178 13.42 -1.49 5.41
N ALA A 179 12.73 -1.28 4.29
CA ALA A 179 12.64 0.03 3.66
C ALA A 179 12.01 1.10 4.57
N PRO A 180 10.82 0.90 5.16
CA PRO A 180 10.25 1.88 6.09
C PRO A 180 11.15 2.16 7.30
N VAL A 181 11.82 1.13 7.83
CA VAL A 181 12.74 1.29 8.97
C VAL A 181 13.95 2.15 8.56
N GLY A 182 14.51 1.92 7.36
CA GLY A 182 15.59 2.73 6.83
C GLY A 182 15.16 4.17 6.54
N ASP A 183 13.96 4.38 6.02
CA ASP A 183 13.44 5.72 5.73
C ASP A 183 13.10 6.52 7.01
N VAL A 184 12.75 5.85 8.12
CA VAL A 184 12.69 6.51 9.45
C VAL A 184 14.06 7.06 9.83
N ALA A 185 15.13 6.28 9.69
CA ALA A 185 16.48 6.72 10.00
C ALA A 185 16.92 7.90 9.09
N LEU A 186 16.58 7.84 7.79
CA LEU A 186 16.82 8.95 6.86
C LEU A 186 16.03 10.21 7.24
N THR A 187 14.76 10.06 7.61
CA THR A 187 13.93 11.19 8.05
C THR A 187 14.54 11.89 9.27
N VAL A 188 15.00 11.11 10.26
CA VAL A 188 15.66 11.66 11.45
C VAL A 188 16.98 12.36 11.08
N ALA A 189 17.76 11.78 10.18
CA ALA A 189 19.04 12.35 9.76
C ALA A 189 18.91 13.63 8.91
N LEU A 190 17.90 13.70 8.04
CA LEU A 190 17.67 14.80 7.11
C LEU A 190 16.74 15.89 7.67
N GLY A 191 15.97 15.59 8.72
CA GLY A 191 14.95 16.49 9.28
C GLY A 191 13.71 16.68 8.40
N VAL A 192 13.60 15.91 7.31
CA VAL A 192 12.47 15.94 6.36
C VAL A 192 12.04 14.51 6.00
N PRO A 193 10.75 14.28 5.75
CA PRO A 193 10.26 12.96 5.31
C PRO A 193 10.92 12.57 3.97
N ALA A 194 11.62 11.44 3.94
CA ALA A 194 12.36 10.97 2.78
C ALA A 194 12.07 9.47 2.51
N PRO A 195 10.92 9.13 1.88
CA PRO A 195 10.52 7.74 1.63
C PRO A 195 11.27 7.12 0.43
N LEU A 196 12.60 7.28 0.36
CA LEU A 196 13.41 6.90 -0.79
C LEU A 196 13.51 5.39 -0.95
N LEU A 197 13.77 4.67 0.15
CA LEU A 197 13.89 3.21 0.13
C LEU A 197 12.55 2.55 -0.17
N GLU A 198 11.46 3.09 0.38
CA GLU A 198 10.11 2.62 0.11
C GLU A 198 9.75 2.74 -1.38
N VAL A 199 10.05 3.88 -2.02
CA VAL A 199 9.82 4.10 -3.45
C VAL A 199 10.63 3.11 -4.29
N VAL A 200 11.90 2.89 -3.96
CA VAL A 200 12.76 1.91 -4.64
C VAL A 200 12.18 0.49 -4.50
N VAL A 201 11.83 0.08 -3.30
CA VAL A 201 11.25 -1.25 -3.04
C VAL A 201 9.93 -1.44 -3.77
N LEU A 202 9.04 -0.44 -3.77
CA LEU A 202 7.78 -0.49 -4.53
C LEU A 202 8.03 -0.67 -6.03
N GLY A 203 9.01 0.03 -6.58
CA GLY A 203 9.44 -0.13 -7.98
C GLY A 203 9.92 -1.55 -8.28
N VAL A 204 10.81 -2.09 -7.45
CA VAL A 204 11.35 -3.45 -7.59
C VAL A 204 10.23 -4.50 -7.46
N VAL A 205 9.36 -4.38 -6.46
CA VAL A 205 8.20 -5.28 -6.27
C VAL A 205 7.28 -5.23 -7.48
N GLY A 206 6.98 -4.04 -7.99
CA GLY A 206 6.15 -3.84 -9.17
C GLY A 206 6.72 -4.51 -10.42
N VAL A 207 8.02 -4.32 -10.70
CA VAL A 207 8.72 -4.94 -11.84
C VAL A 207 8.79 -6.46 -11.67
N ALA A 208 9.17 -6.96 -10.50
CA ALA A 208 9.23 -8.39 -10.23
C ALA A 208 7.87 -9.06 -10.44
N ARG A 209 6.80 -8.40 -10.01
CA ARG A 209 5.43 -8.88 -10.17
C ARG A 209 4.99 -8.90 -11.64
N ARG A 210 5.28 -7.84 -12.40
CA ARG A 210 5.02 -7.81 -13.85
C ARG A 210 5.73 -8.96 -14.56
N ARG A 211 7.01 -9.19 -14.29
CA ARG A 211 7.79 -10.29 -14.88
C ARG A 211 7.22 -11.67 -14.51
N ALA A 212 6.76 -11.87 -13.28
CA ALA A 212 6.12 -13.12 -12.86
C ALA A 212 4.80 -13.36 -13.63
N LEU A 213 4.01 -12.33 -13.86
CA LEU A 213 2.76 -12.40 -14.62
C LEU A 213 2.99 -12.77 -16.10
N THR A 214 4.03 -12.21 -16.74
CA THR A 214 4.36 -12.52 -18.14
C THR A 214 4.89 -13.95 -18.31
N ARG A 215 5.66 -14.46 -17.35
CA ARG A 215 6.18 -15.85 -17.38
C ARG A 215 5.10 -16.91 -17.16
N THR A 216 4.04 -16.60 -16.45
CA THR A 216 2.91 -17.52 -16.19
C THR A 216 1.79 -17.41 -17.23
N ALA A 217 1.93 -16.54 -18.24
CA ALA A 217 1.03 -16.54 -19.38
C ALA A 217 1.20 -17.88 -20.13
N PRO A 218 0.14 -18.69 -20.33
CA PRO A 218 0.27 -19.90 -21.14
C PRO A 218 0.80 -19.49 -22.52
N ALA A 219 1.82 -20.21 -22.99
CA ALA A 219 2.21 -20.12 -24.40
C ALA A 219 0.93 -20.23 -25.23
N ALA A 220 0.70 -19.29 -26.13
CA ALA A 220 -0.47 -19.32 -27.00
C ALA A 220 -0.58 -20.75 -27.52
N ALA A 221 -1.71 -21.40 -27.27
CA ALA A 221 -1.92 -22.77 -27.68
C ALA A 221 -1.51 -22.86 -29.14
N ALA A 222 -0.50 -23.69 -29.45
CA ALA A 222 -0.13 -23.97 -30.81
C ALA A 222 -1.42 -24.31 -31.56
N PRO A 223 -1.65 -23.76 -32.77
CA PRO A 223 -2.86 -24.07 -33.51
C PRO A 223 -3.01 -25.59 -33.56
N ALA A 224 -4.16 -26.09 -33.10
CA ALA A 224 -4.46 -27.50 -33.11
C ALA A 224 -4.18 -28.00 -34.52
N ALA A 225 -3.32 -29.01 -34.63
CA ALA A 225 -3.09 -29.66 -35.91
C ALA A 225 -4.45 -30.05 -36.50
N PRO A 226 -4.69 -29.84 -37.80
CA PRO A 226 -5.97 -30.14 -38.39
C PRO A 226 -6.32 -31.59 -38.13
N ALA A 227 -7.41 -31.84 -37.39
CA ALA A 227 -7.98 -33.15 -37.20
C ALA A 227 -8.50 -33.65 -38.55
N GLY A 228 -7.67 -34.42 -39.29
CA GLY A 228 -8.05 -34.87 -40.59
C GLY A 228 -6.98 -35.66 -41.36
N ALA A 229 -5.81 -35.94 -40.80
CA ALA A 229 -4.90 -36.86 -41.46
C ALA A 229 -5.38 -38.31 -41.24
N VAL A 230 -6.20 -38.79 -42.15
CA VAL A 230 -6.55 -40.22 -42.26
C VAL A 230 -5.24 -41.00 -42.48
N PRO A 231 -4.90 -42.01 -41.63
CA PRO A 231 -3.72 -42.81 -41.85
C PRO A 231 -3.82 -43.56 -43.17
N PRO A 232 -2.76 -43.68 -43.97
CA PRO A 232 -2.76 -44.41 -45.23
C PRO A 232 -3.15 -45.88 -44.96
N ALA A 233 -4.02 -46.41 -45.80
CA ALA A 233 -4.44 -47.81 -45.77
C ALA A 233 -3.25 -48.75 -45.88
N PRO A 234 -3.20 -49.89 -45.14
CA PRO A 234 -2.13 -50.87 -45.24
C PRO A 234 -2.10 -51.47 -46.65
N ALA A 235 -0.88 -51.58 -47.21
CA ALA A 235 -0.68 -52.19 -48.53
C ALA A 235 -1.16 -53.66 -48.53
N PRO A 236 -1.74 -54.15 -49.64
CA PRO A 236 -2.16 -55.55 -49.78
C PRO A 236 -0.94 -56.47 -49.73
N ARG A 237 -1.00 -57.48 -48.85
CA ARG A 237 -0.02 -58.55 -48.79
C ARG A 237 -0.21 -59.40 -50.04
N GLY A 238 0.80 -59.39 -50.90
CA GLY A 238 0.88 -60.28 -52.04
C GLY A 238 1.02 -61.74 -51.63
N SER A 239 0.20 -62.59 -52.23
CA SER A 239 0.22 -64.03 -52.22
C SER A 239 1.46 -64.61 -52.87
#